data_e30dcd4e231bf81ee495c2a4ef761563
#
_entry.id   e30dcd4e231bf81ee495c2a4ef761563
#
_cell.length_a   1.000
_cell.length_b   1.000
_cell.length_c   1.000
_cell.angle_alpha   90.00
_cell.angle_beta   90.00
_cell.angle_gamma   90.00
#
_symmetry.space_group_name_H-M   'P 1'
#
loop_
_entity.id
_entity.type
_entity.pdbx_description
1 polymer ?
#
loop_
_entity_poly.entity_id
_entity_poly.type
_entity_poly.pdbx_seq_one_letter_code
_entity_poly.pdbx_strand_id
1 'polypeptide(L)'
;MRQLGRVAPILNAPWLPTTDETAVFPAPPVDEASAQAFVDRNVVARRVAALAQVGRSEDAIEEFRLAMFNAATDDERRDWAMLGESLAPAFGIPRTTYIDATDYPIPDLQPQGGFSLPRGLVYAIARKESRFNPSARSGAGAYGMMQVMPATAAELSGNPVFRTDPQVLFDPAINLRMGQNYIEYVLSMDAIQGDLLRAVVAYNGGPRPVMDARRALGADTDSLLLIENVPVSQSRQYVEEVVAAYWIYQRLLGGRLETLDAAVAGYPLVHLALDREPTPPPAQPVPEATPASPPPEATSQVEQP
;
A
#
# COMPACT_ATOMS: atom_id res chain seq x y z
N MET A 1 -6.53 14.19 30.82
CA MET A 1 -5.81 15.10 29.89
C MET A 1 -4.33 14.74 29.96
N ARG A 2 -3.87 13.84 29.08
CA ARG A 2 -2.43 13.57 28.89
C ARG A 2 -2.01 14.22 27.56
N GLN A 3 -1.01 15.08 27.69
CA GLN A 3 -0.52 15.99 26.66
C GLN A 3 -0.09 15.26 25.37
N LEU A 4 -0.70 15.64 24.27
CA LEU A 4 -0.31 15.37 22.88
C LEU A 4 0.98 16.13 22.48
N GLY A 5 1.91 16.38 23.42
CA GLY A 5 3.05 17.27 23.25
C GLY A 5 4.31 16.66 22.60
N ARG A 6 4.25 15.46 21.98
CA ARG A 6 5.45 14.82 21.41
C ARG A 6 5.41 14.53 19.92
N VAL A 7 4.40 14.97 19.20
CA VAL A 7 4.32 14.76 17.73
C VAL A 7 4.92 15.94 16.94
N ALA A 8 5.05 17.12 17.58
CA ALA A 8 5.55 18.32 16.94
C ALA A 8 6.97 18.25 16.34
N PRO A 9 7.96 17.54 16.92
CA PRO A 9 9.31 17.53 16.34
C PRO A 9 9.42 16.78 15.00
N ILE A 10 8.51 15.82 14.75
CA ILE A 10 8.54 15.01 13.51
C ILE A 10 7.85 15.76 12.37
N LEU A 11 6.79 16.50 12.67
CA LEU A 11 6.05 17.30 11.69
C LEU A 11 6.86 18.51 11.19
N ASN A 12 7.84 18.97 11.96
CA ASN A 12 8.75 20.06 11.58
C ASN A 12 10.10 19.58 11.03
N ALA A 13 10.23 18.30 10.70
CA ALA A 13 11.44 17.80 10.07
C ALA A 13 11.58 18.43 8.67
N PRO A 14 12.76 18.94 8.30
CA PRO A 14 12.92 19.71 7.06
C PRO A 14 12.65 18.92 5.78
N TRP A 15 12.52 17.60 5.88
CA TRP A 15 12.17 16.71 4.76
C TRP A 15 10.66 16.39 4.65
N LEU A 16 9.83 16.86 5.60
CA LEU A 16 8.40 16.67 5.52
C LEU A 16 7.78 17.92 4.89
N PRO A 17 7.04 17.79 3.77
CA PRO A 17 6.24 18.90 3.28
C PRO A 17 5.19 19.25 4.33
N THR A 18 5.07 20.53 4.64
CA THR A 18 3.98 21.05 5.46
C THR A 18 2.71 21.07 4.61
N THR A 19 1.88 20.05 4.74
CA THR A 19 0.57 20.02 4.11
C THR A 19 -0.49 20.26 5.18
N ASP A 20 -1.10 21.43 5.16
CA ASP A 20 -2.29 21.75 5.97
C ASP A 20 -3.59 21.33 5.27
N GLU A 21 -3.49 20.53 4.21
CA GLU A 21 -4.64 20.16 3.39
C GLU A 21 -5.26 18.86 3.87
N THR A 22 -6.53 18.92 4.19
CA THR A 22 -7.36 17.72 4.41
C THR A 22 -7.85 17.21 3.06
N ALA A 23 -7.36 16.04 2.65
CA ALA A 23 -7.86 15.38 1.46
C ALA A 23 -9.24 14.77 1.76
N VAL A 24 -10.28 15.35 1.17
CA VAL A 24 -11.63 14.80 1.21
C VAL A 24 -11.80 13.90 -0.01
N PHE A 25 -11.89 12.60 0.23
CA PHE A 25 -12.33 11.68 -0.80
C PHE A 25 -13.84 11.53 -0.68
N PRO A 26 -14.63 12.03 -1.65
CA PRO A 26 -16.06 11.79 -1.62
C PRO A 26 -16.29 10.28 -1.62
N ALA A 27 -17.07 9.80 -0.65
CA ALA A 27 -17.56 8.45 -0.71
C ALA A 27 -18.25 8.24 -2.08
N PRO A 28 -18.04 7.11 -2.75
CA PRO A 28 -18.77 6.83 -3.98
C PRO A 28 -20.28 7.00 -3.71
N PRO A 29 -21.05 7.53 -4.66
CA PRO A 29 -22.47 7.68 -4.47
C PRO A 29 -23.09 6.31 -4.19
N VAL A 30 -23.80 6.19 -3.07
CA VAL A 30 -24.52 4.97 -2.75
C VAL A 30 -25.66 4.81 -3.73
N ASP A 31 -25.72 3.70 -4.40
CA ASP A 31 -26.86 3.36 -5.26
C ASP A 31 -28.03 2.87 -4.40
N GLU A 32 -28.74 3.81 -3.81
CA GLU A 32 -29.90 3.54 -2.95
C GLU A 32 -31.01 2.77 -3.69
N ALA A 33 -31.14 2.96 -5.01
CA ALA A 33 -32.15 2.26 -5.79
C ALA A 33 -31.81 0.78 -5.94
N SER A 34 -30.54 0.47 -6.21
CA SER A 34 -30.09 -0.92 -6.29
C SER A 34 -30.08 -1.60 -4.92
N ALA A 35 -29.68 -0.90 -3.86
CA ALA A 35 -29.79 -1.42 -2.51
C ALA A 35 -31.24 -1.74 -2.11
N GLN A 36 -32.19 -0.84 -2.41
CA GLN A 36 -33.60 -1.07 -2.17
C GLN A 36 -34.14 -2.24 -3.00
N ALA A 37 -33.78 -2.35 -4.28
CA ALA A 37 -34.16 -3.47 -5.12
C ALA A 37 -33.64 -4.82 -4.58
N PHE A 38 -32.45 -4.82 -3.96
CA PHE A 38 -31.93 -5.99 -3.26
C PHE A 38 -32.75 -6.33 -2.02
N VAL A 39 -33.09 -5.35 -1.19
CA VAL A 39 -33.97 -5.52 -0.03
C VAL A 39 -35.31 -6.11 -0.42
N ASP A 40 -35.87 -5.65 -1.53
CA ASP A 40 -37.20 -6.11 -2.00
C ASP A 40 -37.21 -7.59 -2.43
N ARG A 41 -36.10 -8.07 -3.02
CA ARG A 41 -36.01 -9.47 -3.54
C ARG A 41 -35.38 -10.46 -2.55
N ASN A 42 -34.67 -10.00 -1.49
CA ASN A 42 -33.96 -10.86 -0.55
C ASN A 42 -34.55 -10.75 0.87
N VAL A 43 -35.05 -11.87 1.40
CA VAL A 43 -35.69 -11.91 2.74
C VAL A 43 -34.76 -11.54 3.87
N VAL A 44 -33.48 -11.96 3.79
CA VAL A 44 -32.49 -11.67 4.82
C VAL A 44 -32.10 -10.19 4.76
N ALA A 45 -31.90 -9.65 3.56
CA ALA A 45 -31.61 -8.23 3.37
C ALA A 45 -32.74 -7.34 3.91
N ARG A 46 -34.01 -7.75 3.68
CA ARG A 46 -35.18 -7.06 4.25
C ARG A 46 -35.18 -7.07 5.77
N ARG A 47 -34.81 -8.18 6.38
CA ARG A 47 -34.72 -8.29 7.85
C ARG A 47 -33.58 -7.44 8.41
N VAL A 48 -32.40 -7.47 7.77
CA VAL A 48 -31.27 -6.61 8.14
C VAL A 48 -31.64 -5.13 8.06
N ALA A 49 -32.27 -4.69 6.96
CA ALA A 49 -32.73 -3.32 6.80
C ALA A 49 -33.77 -2.92 7.86
N ALA A 50 -34.73 -3.79 8.17
CA ALA A 50 -35.74 -3.55 9.19
C ALA A 50 -35.13 -3.44 10.60
N LEU A 51 -34.17 -4.29 10.96
CA LEU A 51 -33.44 -4.21 12.24
C LEU A 51 -32.65 -2.89 12.36
N ALA A 52 -32.01 -2.48 11.29
CA ALA A 52 -31.29 -1.20 11.23
C ALA A 52 -32.25 0.00 11.41
N GLN A 53 -33.40 -0.03 10.75
CA GLN A 53 -34.42 1.03 10.85
C GLN A 53 -35.01 1.19 12.27
N VAL A 54 -35.15 0.10 13.03
CA VAL A 54 -35.65 0.15 14.41
C VAL A 54 -34.57 0.35 15.44
N GLY A 55 -33.34 0.64 15.03
CA GLY A 55 -32.20 0.94 15.92
C GLY A 55 -31.55 -0.31 16.56
N ARG A 56 -31.88 -1.52 16.09
CA ARG A 56 -31.23 -2.76 16.52
C ARG A 56 -29.97 -3.03 15.70
N SER A 57 -29.01 -2.08 15.77
CA SER A 57 -27.84 -2.09 14.89
C SER A 57 -26.92 -3.30 15.15
N GLU A 58 -26.76 -3.75 16.37
CA GLU A 58 -25.91 -4.93 16.68
C GLU A 58 -26.46 -6.19 16.02
N ASP A 59 -27.76 -6.44 16.14
CA ASP A 59 -28.40 -7.60 15.51
C ASP A 59 -28.36 -7.50 13.98
N ALA A 60 -28.57 -6.31 13.46
CA ALA A 60 -28.49 -6.07 12.01
C ALA A 60 -27.08 -6.33 11.47
N ILE A 61 -26.02 -5.91 12.19
CA ILE A 61 -24.62 -6.15 11.82
C ILE A 61 -24.30 -7.65 11.87
N GLU A 62 -24.76 -8.35 12.89
CA GLU A 62 -24.52 -9.80 13.01
C GLU A 62 -25.15 -10.57 11.86
N GLU A 63 -26.42 -10.30 11.55
CA GLU A 63 -27.11 -10.93 10.42
C GLU A 63 -26.49 -10.56 9.07
N PHE A 64 -26.10 -9.29 8.90
CA PHE A 64 -25.41 -8.82 7.71
C PHE A 64 -24.09 -9.57 7.49
N ARG A 65 -23.25 -9.69 8.52
CA ARG A 65 -21.98 -10.42 8.45
C ARG A 65 -22.17 -11.88 8.09
N LEU A 66 -23.15 -12.52 8.69
CA LEU A 66 -23.46 -13.91 8.40
C LEU A 66 -23.95 -14.11 6.96
N ALA A 67 -24.76 -13.20 6.46
CA ALA A 67 -25.25 -13.22 5.08
C ALA A 67 -24.15 -12.96 4.06
N MET A 68 -23.27 -11.99 4.31
CA MET A 68 -22.07 -11.74 3.50
C MET A 68 -21.17 -12.97 3.43
N PHE A 69 -20.92 -13.61 4.56
CA PHE A 69 -20.10 -14.82 4.63
C PHE A 69 -20.70 -15.98 3.82
N ASN A 70 -22.02 -16.11 3.82
CA ASN A 70 -22.75 -17.19 3.12
C ASN A 70 -23.10 -16.85 1.67
N ALA A 71 -22.77 -15.66 1.17
CA ALA A 71 -23.07 -15.27 -0.21
C ALA A 71 -22.38 -16.19 -1.22
N ALA A 72 -23.18 -16.85 -2.05
CA ALA A 72 -22.72 -17.91 -2.91
C ALA A 72 -22.07 -17.41 -4.22
N THR A 73 -22.45 -16.21 -4.66
CA THR A 73 -22.01 -15.61 -5.93
C THR A 73 -21.40 -14.22 -5.72
N ASP A 74 -20.57 -13.80 -6.68
CA ASP A 74 -19.99 -12.45 -6.66
C ASP A 74 -21.05 -11.35 -6.83
N ASP A 75 -22.14 -11.64 -7.56
CA ASP A 75 -23.26 -10.73 -7.68
C ASP A 75 -23.97 -10.55 -6.34
N GLU A 76 -24.19 -11.62 -5.61
CA GLU A 76 -24.79 -11.57 -4.28
C GLU A 76 -23.89 -10.83 -3.30
N ARG A 77 -22.57 -11.03 -3.34
CA ARG A 77 -21.62 -10.27 -2.51
C ARG A 77 -21.65 -8.78 -2.83
N ARG A 78 -21.74 -8.41 -4.11
CA ARG A 78 -21.88 -7.01 -4.53
C ARG A 78 -23.18 -6.38 -4.01
N ASP A 79 -24.29 -7.12 -4.11
CA ASP A 79 -25.58 -6.66 -3.58
C ASP A 79 -25.52 -6.42 -2.06
N TRP A 80 -24.89 -7.33 -1.31
CA TRP A 80 -24.69 -7.18 0.12
C TRP A 80 -23.77 -5.99 0.44
N ALA A 81 -22.69 -5.78 -0.32
CA ALA A 81 -21.80 -4.64 -0.15
C ALA A 81 -22.56 -3.31 -0.35
N MET A 82 -23.36 -3.18 -1.42
CA MET A 82 -24.18 -1.99 -1.65
C MET A 82 -25.16 -1.75 -0.50
N LEU A 83 -25.82 -2.79 0.00
CA LEU A 83 -26.72 -2.66 1.15
C LEU A 83 -25.95 -2.21 2.40
N GLY A 84 -24.75 -2.74 2.65
CA GLY A 84 -23.89 -2.33 3.75
C GLY A 84 -23.52 -0.86 3.70
N GLU A 85 -23.19 -0.34 2.52
CA GLU A 85 -22.94 1.09 2.32
C GLU A 85 -24.18 1.95 2.57
N SER A 86 -25.35 1.51 2.10
CA SER A 86 -26.63 2.19 2.36
C SER A 86 -26.95 2.23 3.86
N LEU A 87 -26.70 1.15 4.58
CA LEU A 87 -26.98 1.02 6.02
C LEU A 87 -25.85 1.53 6.93
N ALA A 88 -24.71 1.95 6.37
CA ALA A 88 -23.55 2.39 7.15
C ALA A 88 -23.88 3.42 8.25
N PRO A 89 -24.71 4.45 8.02
CA PRO A 89 -25.11 5.40 9.08
C PRO A 89 -25.88 4.72 10.23
N ALA A 90 -26.74 3.77 9.92
CA ALA A 90 -27.50 3.03 10.93
C ALA A 90 -26.61 2.09 11.74
N PHE A 91 -25.47 1.70 11.20
CA PHE A 91 -24.43 0.93 11.87
C PHE A 91 -23.42 1.79 12.63
N GLY A 92 -23.61 3.11 12.65
CA GLY A 92 -22.68 4.06 13.27
C GLY A 92 -21.40 4.27 12.48
N ILE A 93 -21.36 3.85 11.22
CA ILE A 93 -20.23 4.03 10.31
C ILE A 93 -20.43 5.36 9.57
N PRO A 94 -19.54 6.36 9.70
CA PRO A 94 -19.69 7.60 8.98
C PRO A 94 -19.52 7.37 7.47
N ARG A 95 -20.42 7.92 6.66
CA ARG A 95 -20.33 7.87 5.18
C ARG A 95 -19.22 8.74 4.61
N THR A 96 -18.71 9.67 5.39
CA THR A 96 -17.64 10.57 4.95
C THR A 96 -16.34 10.11 5.56
N THR A 97 -15.44 9.64 4.74
CA THR A 97 -14.09 9.31 5.17
C THR A 97 -13.21 10.52 4.93
N TYR A 98 -12.79 11.18 5.99
CA TYR A 98 -11.73 12.18 5.93
C TYR A 98 -10.40 11.47 6.03
N ILE A 99 -9.52 11.75 5.09
CA ILE A 99 -8.12 11.44 5.24
C ILE A 99 -7.44 12.77 5.53
N ASP A 100 -6.99 12.94 6.76
CA ASP A 100 -6.16 14.08 7.12
C ASP A 100 -4.80 13.88 6.46
N ALA A 101 -4.45 14.76 5.52
CA ALA A 101 -3.18 14.68 4.82
C ALA A 101 -1.99 14.78 5.78
N THR A 102 -2.16 15.41 6.95
CA THR A 102 -1.13 15.45 7.99
C THR A 102 -0.84 14.08 8.61
N ASP A 103 -1.82 13.16 8.57
CA ASP A 103 -1.64 11.77 8.99
C ASP A 103 -0.87 10.93 7.95
N TYR A 104 -0.83 11.41 6.70
CA TYR A 104 -0.17 10.75 5.57
C TYR A 104 0.84 11.69 4.90
N PRO A 105 1.90 12.10 5.61
CA PRO A 105 2.90 13.01 5.06
C PRO A 105 3.59 12.38 3.83
N ILE A 106 3.81 13.21 2.81
CA ILE A 106 4.54 12.84 1.60
C ILE A 106 5.92 13.49 1.69
N PRO A 107 6.92 12.83 2.27
CA PRO A 107 8.24 13.42 2.42
C PRO A 107 8.96 13.50 1.06
N ASP A 108 9.80 14.53 0.90
CA ASP A 108 10.71 14.60 -0.25
C ASP A 108 11.93 13.72 -0.02
N LEU A 109 11.70 12.42 -0.05
CA LEU A 109 12.69 11.37 0.20
C LEU A 109 12.69 10.37 -0.94
N GLN A 110 13.89 9.93 -1.32
CA GLN A 110 14.06 8.90 -2.33
C GLN A 110 15.04 7.84 -1.84
N PRO A 111 14.79 6.55 -2.16
CA PRO A 111 15.79 5.51 -1.98
C PRO A 111 17.04 5.80 -2.80
N GLN A 112 18.19 5.42 -2.31
CA GLN A 112 19.40 5.44 -3.11
C GLN A 112 19.18 4.60 -4.39
N GLY A 113 19.31 5.22 -5.56
CA GLY A 113 19.02 4.61 -6.86
C GLY A 113 17.54 4.68 -7.28
N GLY A 114 16.70 5.41 -6.55
CA GLY A 114 15.29 5.63 -6.89
C GLY A 114 14.33 4.53 -6.43
N PHE A 115 13.07 4.71 -6.76
CA PHE A 115 12.02 3.74 -6.44
C PHE A 115 11.98 2.61 -7.47
N SER A 116 12.04 1.36 -7.01
CA SER A 116 11.82 0.14 -7.79
C SER A 116 10.47 -0.51 -7.48
N LEU A 117 9.81 -0.02 -6.42
CA LEU A 117 8.46 -0.39 -5.99
C LEU A 117 7.54 0.83 -6.04
N PRO A 118 6.20 0.64 -6.03
CA PRO A 118 5.29 1.76 -5.86
C PRO A 118 5.65 2.61 -4.65
N ARG A 119 5.85 3.91 -4.88
CA ARG A 119 6.25 4.88 -3.83
C ARG A 119 5.32 4.82 -2.62
N GLY A 120 4.02 4.65 -2.87
CA GLY A 120 3.01 4.51 -1.83
C GLY A 120 3.28 3.36 -0.86
N LEU A 121 3.78 2.21 -1.33
CA LEU A 121 4.09 1.07 -0.48
C LEU A 121 5.29 1.33 0.42
N VAL A 122 6.34 1.92 -0.15
CA VAL A 122 7.55 2.29 0.62
C VAL A 122 7.18 3.27 1.73
N TYR A 123 6.33 4.26 1.43
CA TYR A 123 5.89 5.25 2.41
C TYR A 123 4.93 4.67 3.45
N ALA A 124 4.04 3.77 3.06
CA ALA A 124 3.14 3.10 4.01
C ALA A 124 3.93 2.32 5.07
N ILE A 125 4.95 1.58 4.64
CA ILE A 125 5.81 0.84 5.54
C ILE A 125 6.65 1.78 6.41
N ALA A 126 7.33 2.78 5.84
CA ALA A 126 8.13 3.73 6.60
C ALA A 126 7.28 4.50 7.64
N ARG A 127 6.04 4.85 7.28
CA ARG A 127 5.08 5.44 8.21
C ARG A 127 4.74 4.49 9.37
N LYS A 128 4.44 3.24 9.08
CA LYS A 128 4.09 2.23 10.10
C LYS A 128 5.26 1.92 11.01
N GLU A 129 6.45 1.76 10.46
CA GLU A 129 7.64 1.35 11.20
C GLU A 129 8.18 2.43 12.14
N SER A 130 8.22 3.68 11.69
CA SER A 130 8.89 4.75 12.46
C SER A 130 8.21 6.11 12.39
N ARG A 131 7.11 6.26 11.62
CA ARG A 131 6.57 7.57 11.23
C ARG A 131 7.62 8.45 10.58
N PHE A 132 8.42 7.87 9.68
CA PHE A 132 9.52 8.53 8.97
C PHE A 132 10.65 9.05 9.87
N ASN A 133 10.84 8.49 11.05
CA ASN A 133 11.96 8.87 11.93
C ASN A 133 13.25 8.17 11.46
N PRO A 134 14.24 8.91 10.91
CA PRO A 134 15.48 8.30 10.42
C PRO A 134 16.35 7.73 11.55
N SER A 135 16.22 8.26 12.76
CA SER A 135 17.02 7.84 13.92
C SER A 135 16.31 6.77 14.77
N ALA A 136 15.20 6.19 14.26
CA ALA A 136 14.48 5.16 14.99
C ALA A 136 15.33 3.91 15.17
N ARG A 137 15.28 3.34 16.39
CA ARG A 137 15.91 2.06 16.73
C ARG A 137 14.97 1.25 17.60
N SER A 138 14.70 0.01 17.21
CA SER A 138 13.86 -0.90 18.00
C SER A 138 14.68 -1.61 19.08
N GLY A 139 13.96 -2.15 20.06
CA GLY A 139 14.58 -3.03 21.08
C GLY A 139 15.13 -4.33 20.49
N ALA A 140 14.63 -4.77 19.33
CA ALA A 140 15.11 -5.93 18.59
C ALA A 140 16.36 -5.61 17.72
N GLY A 141 16.77 -4.35 17.63
CA GLY A 141 17.95 -3.91 16.86
C GLY A 141 17.67 -3.62 15.40
N ALA A 142 16.46 -3.25 15.03
CA ALA A 142 16.14 -2.69 13.73
C ALA A 142 16.42 -1.18 13.69
N TYR A 143 16.81 -0.63 12.54
CA TYR A 143 17.30 0.73 12.37
C TYR A 143 16.55 1.51 11.30
N GLY A 144 16.38 2.81 11.56
CA GLY A 144 15.95 3.82 10.59
C GLY A 144 14.47 3.76 10.23
N MET A 145 14.11 4.47 9.18
CA MET A 145 12.70 4.72 8.80
C MET A 145 11.89 3.45 8.56
N MET A 146 12.48 2.48 7.88
CA MET A 146 11.83 1.22 7.54
C MET A 146 12.18 0.08 8.50
N GLN A 147 12.84 0.38 9.64
CA GLN A 147 13.22 -0.59 10.67
C GLN A 147 13.94 -1.81 10.10
N VAL A 148 15.00 -1.56 9.34
CA VAL A 148 15.77 -2.61 8.69
C VAL A 148 16.72 -3.27 9.68
N MET A 149 16.76 -4.60 9.68
CA MET A 149 17.73 -5.36 10.47
C MET A 149 19.12 -5.30 9.81
N PRO A 150 20.19 -4.99 10.55
CA PRO A 150 21.55 -4.92 10.01
C PRO A 150 22.01 -6.20 9.31
N ALA A 151 21.62 -7.36 9.85
CA ALA A 151 21.93 -8.65 9.25
C ALA A 151 21.26 -8.80 7.87
N THR A 152 19.97 -8.42 7.77
CA THR A 152 19.20 -8.47 6.51
C THR A 152 19.79 -7.52 5.47
N ALA A 153 20.15 -6.28 5.88
CA ALA A 153 20.77 -5.34 4.96
C ALA A 153 22.12 -5.87 4.43
N ALA A 154 22.94 -6.46 5.29
CA ALA A 154 24.23 -7.04 4.90
C ALA A 154 24.05 -8.23 3.94
N GLU A 155 23.08 -9.10 4.17
CA GLU A 155 22.81 -10.26 3.32
C GLU A 155 22.32 -9.84 1.93
N LEU A 156 21.34 -8.95 1.87
CA LEU A 156 20.72 -8.52 0.61
C LEU A 156 21.67 -7.67 -0.25
N SER A 157 22.53 -6.88 0.38
CA SER A 157 23.47 -6.02 -0.34
C SER A 157 24.82 -6.66 -0.61
N GLY A 158 25.16 -7.76 0.07
CA GLY A 158 26.50 -8.33 0.09
C GLY A 158 27.53 -7.46 0.82
N ASN A 159 27.12 -6.39 1.51
CA ASN A 159 28.02 -5.43 2.16
C ASN A 159 28.06 -5.65 3.68
N PRO A 160 29.20 -6.11 4.23
CA PRO A 160 29.33 -6.38 5.65
C PRO A 160 29.28 -5.13 6.55
N VAL A 161 29.39 -3.91 5.96
CA VAL A 161 29.34 -2.65 6.71
C VAL A 161 28.10 -2.55 7.58
N PHE A 162 26.97 -3.04 7.10
CA PHE A 162 25.71 -2.99 7.85
C PHE A 162 25.74 -3.77 9.15
N ARG A 163 26.63 -4.79 9.27
CA ARG A 163 26.84 -5.53 10.53
C ARG A 163 27.88 -4.86 11.42
N THR A 164 28.92 -4.26 10.83
CA THR A 164 30.04 -3.67 11.58
C THR A 164 29.78 -2.24 12.01
N ASP A 165 29.02 -1.48 11.22
CA ASP A 165 28.53 -0.13 11.51
C ASP A 165 27.06 0.03 11.13
N PRO A 166 26.12 -0.46 11.95
CA PRO A 166 24.69 -0.36 11.66
C PRO A 166 24.15 1.07 11.59
N GLN A 167 24.91 2.07 12.08
CA GLN A 167 24.47 3.48 12.06
C GLN A 167 24.32 4.02 10.64
N VAL A 168 24.98 3.41 9.65
CA VAL A 168 24.77 3.71 8.23
C VAL A 168 23.29 3.60 7.83
N LEU A 169 22.51 2.74 8.51
CA LEU A 169 21.07 2.62 8.30
C LEU A 169 20.24 3.80 8.84
N PHE A 170 20.85 4.78 9.50
CA PHE A 170 20.17 6.04 9.84
C PHE A 170 20.16 7.02 8.65
N ASP A 171 20.94 6.78 7.61
CA ASP A 171 20.80 7.53 6.36
C ASP A 171 19.46 7.17 5.68
N PRO A 172 18.59 8.19 5.44
CA PRO A 172 17.26 7.95 4.87
C PRO A 172 17.28 7.24 3.51
N ALA A 173 18.17 7.66 2.61
CA ALA A 173 18.23 7.12 1.26
C ALA A 173 18.73 5.66 1.25
N ILE A 174 19.72 5.37 2.10
CA ILE A 174 20.23 4.00 2.28
C ILE A 174 19.18 3.12 2.95
N ASN A 175 18.50 3.63 3.98
CA ASN A 175 17.48 2.86 4.71
C ASN A 175 16.28 2.49 3.81
N LEU A 176 15.76 3.48 3.07
CA LEU A 176 14.70 3.25 2.10
C LEU A 176 15.11 2.25 1.02
N ARG A 177 16.38 2.30 0.55
CA ARG A 177 16.90 1.32 -0.41
C ARG A 177 16.93 -0.08 0.17
N MET A 178 17.43 -0.24 1.39
CA MET A 178 17.52 -1.56 2.03
C MET A 178 16.13 -2.12 2.36
N GLY A 179 15.21 -1.29 2.81
CA GLY A 179 13.82 -1.68 3.03
C GLY A 179 13.14 -2.13 1.73
N GLN A 180 13.33 -1.40 0.64
CA GLN A 180 12.83 -1.75 -0.68
C GLN A 180 13.40 -3.08 -1.20
N ASN A 181 14.71 -3.29 -1.06
CA ASN A 181 15.36 -4.55 -1.41
C ASN A 181 14.76 -5.73 -0.62
N TYR A 182 14.42 -5.53 0.66
CA TYR A 182 13.80 -6.58 1.46
C TYR A 182 12.37 -6.91 1.00
N ILE A 183 11.57 -5.89 0.64
CA ILE A 183 10.25 -6.14 0.07
C ILE A 183 10.36 -6.91 -1.25
N GLU A 184 11.29 -6.53 -2.13
CA GLU A 184 11.52 -7.23 -3.40
C GLU A 184 11.94 -8.68 -3.18
N TYR A 185 12.83 -8.91 -2.22
CA TYR A 185 13.26 -10.25 -1.85
C TYR A 185 12.09 -11.11 -1.40
N VAL A 186 11.24 -10.64 -0.48
CA VAL A 186 10.09 -11.43 -0.03
C VAL A 186 9.06 -11.63 -1.14
N LEU A 187 8.82 -10.63 -2.00
CA LEU A 187 7.92 -10.77 -3.16
C LEU A 187 8.40 -11.86 -4.14
N SER A 188 9.71 -12.09 -4.25
CA SER A 188 10.29 -13.12 -5.13
C SER A 188 10.16 -14.54 -4.62
N MET A 189 9.77 -14.72 -3.35
CA MET A 189 9.65 -16.06 -2.75
C MET A 189 8.43 -16.82 -3.29
N ASP A 190 8.56 -18.12 -3.53
CA ASP A 190 7.46 -19.01 -3.95
C ASP A 190 6.28 -19.02 -2.97
N ALA A 191 6.54 -18.81 -1.68
CA ALA A 191 5.49 -18.73 -0.67
C ALA A 191 4.65 -17.45 -0.78
N ILE A 192 5.22 -16.39 -1.30
CA ILE A 192 4.61 -15.06 -1.41
C ILE A 192 3.94 -14.86 -2.78
N GLN A 193 4.56 -15.35 -3.85
CA GLN A 193 4.02 -15.31 -5.21
C GLN A 193 3.72 -13.90 -5.73
N GLY A 194 4.50 -12.90 -5.32
CA GLY A 194 4.27 -11.49 -5.72
C GLY A 194 3.04 -10.84 -5.09
N ASP A 195 2.39 -11.50 -4.16
CA ASP A 195 1.18 -11.02 -3.49
C ASP A 195 1.51 -9.93 -2.45
N LEU A 196 0.81 -8.80 -2.54
CA LEU A 196 0.96 -7.63 -1.66
C LEU A 196 0.73 -8.00 -0.19
N LEU A 197 -0.36 -8.68 0.09
CA LEU A 197 -0.81 -8.95 1.46
C LEU A 197 0.15 -9.89 2.17
N ARG A 198 0.56 -10.97 1.48
CA ARG A 198 1.57 -11.92 1.98
C ARG A 198 2.94 -11.26 2.17
N ALA A 199 3.33 -10.36 1.26
CA ALA A 199 4.60 -9.63 1.36
C ALA A 199 4.61 -8.71 2.59
N VAL A 200 3.50 -8.06 2.90
CA VAL A 200 3.39 -7.19 4.09
C VAL A 200 3.43 -8.03 5.38
N VAL A 201 2.79 -9.22 5.43
CA VAL A 201 2.98 -10.16 6.56
C VAL A 201 4.45 -10.52 6.71
N ALA A 202 5.10 -10.90 5.60
CA ALA A 202 6.48 -11.34 5.61
C ALA A 202 7.47 -10.21 5.95
N TYR A 203 7.14 -8.97 5.63
CA TYR A 203 7.94 -7.81 6.04
C TYR A 203 7.99 -7.68 7.57
N ASN A 204 6.84 -7.76 8.23
CA ASN A 204 6.73 -7.59 9.68
C ASN A 204 7.29 -8.78 10.47
N GLY A 205 6.89 -10.00 10.10
CA GLY A 205 7.17 -11.22 10.88
C GLY A 205 8.15 -12.21 10.23
N GLY A 206 8.77 -11.82 9.11
CA GLY A 206 9.50 -12.76 8.26
C GLY A 206 8.55 -13.66 7.43
N PRO A 207 9.08 -14.46 6.50
CA PRO A 207 8.26 -15.27 5.60
C PRO A 207 7.63 -16.51 6.26
N ARG A 208 8.14 -16.93 7.43
CA ARG A 208 7.71 -18.15 8.10
C ARG A 208 6.22 -18.22 8.42
N PRO A 209 5.58 -17.17 8.98
CA PRO A 209 4.13 -17.17 9.24
C PRO A 209 3.30 -17.44 7.98
N VAL A 210 3.69 -16.88 6.82
CA VAL A 210 3.02 -17.15 5.54
C VAL A 210 3.23 -18.59 5.10
N MET A 211 4.45 -19.12 5.23
CA MET A 211 4.76 -20.50 4.87
C MET A 211 3.99 -21.49 5.74
N ASP A 212 3.87 -21.23 7.04
CA ASP A 212 3.16 -22.11 7.96
C ASP A 212 1.64 -22.06 7.71
N ALA A 213 1.07 -20.88 7.46
CA ALA A 213 -0.33 -20.75 7.09
C ALA A 213 -0.66 -21.46 5.76
N ARG A 214 0.18 -21.30 4.73
CA ARG A 214 0.02 -22.03 3.45
C ARG A 214 0.11 -23.56 3.62
N ARG A 215 0.98 -24.03 4.50
CA ARG A 215 1.08 -25.47 4.78
C ARG A 215 -0.19 -25.99 5.44
N ALA A 216 -0.79 -25.20 6.32
CA ALA A 216 -2.00 -25.59 7.03
C ALA A 216 -3.26 -25.53 6.15
N LEU A 217 -3.36 -24.54 5.27
CA LEU A 217 -4.57 -24.24 4.48
C LEU A 217 -4.51 -24.79 3.05
N GLY A 218 -3.34 -25.07 2.53
CA GLY A 218 -3.10 -25.46 1.14
C GLY A 218 -2.37 -24.39 0.32
N ALA A 219 -1.72 -24.82 -0.76
CA ALA A 219 -0.84 -23.97 -1.56
C ALA A 219 -1.60 -22.84 -2.29
N ASP A 220 -2.86 -23.10 -2.69
CA ASP A 220 -3.71 -22.22 -3.49
C ASP A 220 -4.65 -21.36 -2.62
N THR A 221 -4.34 -21.26 -1.32
CA THR A 221 -5.16 -20.49 -0.39
C THR A 221 -5.24 -19.03 -0.80
N ASP A 222 -6.44 -18.49 -0.76
CA ASP A 222 -6.72 -17.06 -0.87
C ASP A 222 -5.94 -16.23 0.14
N SER A 223 -5.40 -15.08 -0.26
CA SER A 223 -4.52 -14.26 0.58
C SER A 223 -5.25 -13.62 1.77
N LEU A 224 -6.53 -13.25 1.64
CA LEU A 224 -7.32 -12.73 2.75
C LEU A 224 -7.56 -13.82 3.78
N LEU A 225 -7.97 -15.02 3.34
CA LEU A 225 -8.12 -16.17 4.21
C LEU A 225 -6.80 -16.57 4.91
N LEU A 226 -5.69 -16.48 4.19
CA LEU A 226 -4.36 -16.76 4.75
C LEU A 226 -4.03 -15.78 5.87
N ILE A 227 -4.27 -14.48 5.70
CA ILE A 227 -3.99 -13.46 6.70
C ILE A 227 -4.80 -13.70 7.98
N GLU A 228 -6.08 -14.04 7.84
CA GLU A 228 -6.93 -14.36 8.99
C GLU A 228 -6.42 -15.54 9.80
N ASN A 229 -5.68 -16.45 9.16
CA ASN A 229 -5.09 -17.63 9.79
C ASN A 229 -3.64 -17.43 10.26
N VAL A 230 -3.04 -16.25 10.06
CA VAL A 230 -1.74 -15.95 10.66
C VAL A 230 -1.89 -15.89 12.19
N PRO A 231 -1.13 -16.72 12.95
CA PRO A 231 -1.39 -16.91 14.38
C PRO A 231 -1.17 -15.66 15.26
N VAL A 232 -0.48 -14.66 14.72
CA VAL A 232 -0.09 -13.45 15.47
C VAL A 232 -1.04 -12.32 15.12
N SER A 233 -1.94 -11.96 16.03
CA SER A 233 -2.90 -10.85 15.88
C SER A 233 -2.21 -9.51 15.51
N GLN A 234 -1.03 -9.24 16.07
CA GLN A 234 -0.25 -8.06 15.76
C GLN A 234 0.16 -7.99 14.29
N SER A 235 0.45 -9.13 13.67
CA SER A 235 0.79 -9.17 12.24
C SER A 235 -0.42 -8.90 11.35
N ARG A 236 -1.63 -9.34 11.74
CA ARG A 236 -2.86 -9.01 11.00
C ARG A 236 -3.13 -7.52 11.04
N GLN A 237 -3.12 -6.91 12.24
CA GLN A 237 -3.29 -5.46 12.37
C GLN A 237 -2.23 -4.68 11.58
N TYR A 238 -0.99 -5.17 11.55
CA TYR A 238 0.07 -4.56 10.74
C TYR A 238 -0.29 -4.55 9.26
N VAL A 239 -0.79 -5.67 8.72
CA VAL A 239 -1.23 -5.76 7.32
C VAL A 239 -2.35 -4.77 7.02
N GLU A 240 -3.39 -4.75 7.84
CA GLU A 240 -4.52 -3.84 7.68
C GLU A 240 -4.07 -2.38 7.61
N GLU A 241 -3.23 -1.95 8.56
CA GLU A 241 -2.74 -0.57 8.63
C GLU A 241 -1.80 -0.22 7.46
N VAL A 242 -0.89 -1.12 7.07
CA VAL A 242 0.06 -0.86 5.97
C VAL A 242 -0.64 -0.87 4.61
N VAL A 243 -1.53 -1.83 4.38
CA VAL A 243 -2.23 -1.94 3.08
C VAL A 243 -3.22 -0.78 2.90
N ALA A 244 -3.96 -0.41 3.95
CA ALA A 244 -4.81 0.78 3.92
C ALA A 244 -3.99 2.05 3.64
N ALA A 245 -2.87 2.23 4.35
CA ALA A 245 -1.98 3.36 4.13
C ALA A 245 -1.38 3.36 2.71
N TYR A 246 -1.05 2.18 2.17
CA TYR A 246 -0.56 2.04 0.81
C TYR A 246 -1.57 2.55 -0.22
N TRP A 247 -2.82 2.13 -0.15
CA TRP A 247 -3.86 2.60 -1.08
C TRP A 247 -4.15 4.09 -0.93
N ILE A 248 -4.09 4.62 0.30
CA ILE A 248 -4.21 6.06 0.54
C ILE A 248 -3.05 6.81 -0.12
N TYR A 249 -1.80 6.38 0.10
CA TYR A 249 -0.64 7.00 -0.56
C TYR A 249 -0.69 6.88 -2.09
N GLN A 250 -1.09 5.72 -2.62
CA GLN A 250 -1.27 5.56 -4.06
C GLN A 250 -2.25 6.59 -4.62
N ARG A 251 -3.37 6.79 -3.94
CA ARG A 251 -4.37 7.79 -4.33
C ARG A 251 -3.82 9.22 -4.23
N LEU A 252 -3.14 9.56 -3.14
CA LEU A 252 -2.53 10.89 -2.94
C LEU A 252 -1.43 11.20 -3.97
N LEU A 253 -0.70 10.19 -4.41
CA LEU A 253 0.37 10.29 -5.40
C LEU A 253 -0.11 10.16 -6.85
N GLY A 254 -1.41 9.98 -7.09
CA GLY A 254 -1.98 9.76 -8.42
C GLY A 254 -1.62 8.41 -9.04
N GLY A 255 -1.24 7.42 -8.22
CA GLY A 255 -0.90 6.08 -8.66
C GLY A 255 -2.12 5.20 -8.94
N ARG A 256 -1.87 3.99 -9.44
CA ARG A 256 -2.90 2.99 -9.74
C ARG A 256 -3.41 2.33 -8.46
N LEU A 257 -4.66 1.89 -8.46
CA LEU A 257 -5.32 1.20 -7.34
C LEU A 257 -5.86 -0.19 -7.75
N GLU A 258 -5.24 -0.80 -8.75
CA GLU A 258 -5.70 -2.10 -9.26
C GLU A 258 -5.53 -3.24 -8.25
N THR A 259 -4.60 -3.12 -7.30
CA THR A 259 -4.52 -4.06 -6.16
C THR A 259 -5.73 -3.93 -5.24
N LEU A 260 -6.26 -2.72 -5.04
CA LEU A 260 -7.50 -2.52 -4.28
C LEU A 260 -8.69 -3.14 -5.02
N ASP A 261 -8.80 -2.87 -6.32
CA ASP A 261 -9.88 -3.41 -7.15
C ASP A 261 -9.83 -4.95 -7.18
N ALA A 262 -8.63 -5.54 -7.28
CA ALA A 262 -8.45 -6.99 -7.22
C ALA A 262 -8.87 -7.57 -5.85
N ALA A 263 -8.51 -6.90 -4.75
CA ALA A 263 -8.91 -7.33 -3.41
C ALA A 263 -10.44 -7.28 -3.23
N VAL A 264 -11.07 -6.19 -3.68
CA VAL A 264 -12.55 -6.02 -3.63
C VAL A 264 -13.26 -7.03 -4.52
N ALA A 265 -12.69 -7.37 -5.69
CA ALA A 265 -13.24 -8.38 -6.59
C ALA A 265 -13.03 -9.82 -6.09
N GLY A 266 -12.34 -10.01 -4.96
CA GLY A 266 -12.11 -11.33 -4.37
C GLY A 266 -11.09 -12.18 -5.13
N TYR A 267 -10.11 -11.56 -5.79
CA TYR A 267 -9.03 -12.32 -6.41
C TYR A 267 -8.24 -13.07 -5.33
N PRO A 268 -7.92 -14.34 -5.53
CA PRO A 268 -7.23 -15.16 -4.53
C PRO A 268 -5.81 -14.65 -4.24
N LEU A 269 -5.17 -13.96 -5.20
CA LEU A 269 -3.88 -13.30 -5.06
C LEU A 269 -3.98 -11.83 -5.50
N VAL A 270 -3.51 -10.93 -4.64
CA VAL A 270 -3.46 -9.49 -4.91
C VAL A 270 -2.03 -9.12 -5.32
N HIS A 271 -1.70 -9.32 -6.58
CA HIS A 271 -0.34 -9.10 -7.07
C HIS A 271 0.05 -7.62 -7.07
N LEU A 272 1.13 -7.26 -6.38
CA LEU A 272 1.64 -5.89 -6.34
C LEU A 272 1.97 -5.32 -7.74
N ALA A 273 2.31 -6.19 -8.69
CA ALA A 273 2.60 -5.80 -10.07
C ALA A 273 1.44 -5.08 -10.77
N LEU A 274 0.20 -5.25 -10.31
CA LEU A 274 -0.98 -4.57 -10.85
C LEU A 274 -0.89 -3.05 -10.73
N ASP A 275 -0.28 -2.55 -9.65
CA ASP A 275 -0.13 -1.11 -9.40
C ASP A 275 1.21 -0.54 -9.92
N ARG A 276 2.09 -1.37 -10.47
CA ARG A 276 3.31 -0.87 -11.09
C ARG A 276 2.97 -0.16 -12.40
N GLU A 277 3.57 1.00 -12.61
CA GLU A 277 3.51 1.62 -13.93
C GLU A 277 4.18 0.68 -14.95
N PRO A 278 3.61 0.52 -16.15
CA PRO A 278 4.28 -0.22 -17.20
C PRO A 278 5.65 0.43 -17.42
N THR A 279 6.70 -0.37 -17.34
CA THR A 279 8.06 0.12 -17.66
C THR A 279 8.00 0.75 -19.04
N PRO A 280 8.38 2.02 -19.20
CA PRO A 280 8.41 2.62 -20.53
C PRO A 280 9.29 1.74 -21.44
N PRO A 281 8.88 1.51 -22.68
CA PRO A 281 9.69 0.73 -23.60
C PRO A 281 11.10 1.33 -23.64
N PRO A 282 12.15 0.52 -23.75
CA PRO A 282 13.52 1.02 -23.82
C PRO A 282 13.57 2.14 -24.86
N ALA A 283 14.13 3.28 -24.48
CA ALA A 283 14.24 4.42 -25.36
C ALA A 283 14.83 3.92 -26.68
N GLN A 284 14.10 4.11 -27.77
CA GLN A 284 14.64 3.79 -29.10
C GLN A 284 15.94 4.57 -29.23
N PRO A 285 17.02 3.92 -29.70
CA PRO A 285 18.27 4.63 -29.90
C PRO A 285 17.97 5.86 -30.77
N VAL A 286 18.30 7.04 -30.24
CA VAL A 286 18.19 8.30 -31.00
C VAL A 286 18.99 8.08 -32.24
N PRO A 287 18.41 8.27 -33.46
CA PRO A 287 19.17 8.14 -34.70
C PRO A 287 20.38 9.05 -34.56
N GLU A 288 21.58 8.48 -34.75
CA GLU A 288 22.82 9.22 -34.73
C GLU A 288 22.69 10.35 -35.75
N ALA A 289 22.79 11.59 -35.27
CA ALA A 289 22.67 12.74 -36.15
C ALA A 289 23.73 12.61 -37.24
N THR A 290 23.31 12.43 -38.49
CA THR A 290 24.19 12.43 -39.66
C THR A 290 25.02 13.72 -39.58
N PRO A 291 26.35 13.64 -39.57
CA PRO A 291 27.18 14.83 -39.52
C PRO A 291 26.81 15.76 -40.68
N ALA A 292 26.50 17.01 -40.34
CA ALA A 292 26.18 18.02 -41.33
C ALA A 292 27.34 18.15 -42.33
N SER A 293 27.03 18.08 -43.62
CA SER A 293 27.99 18.30 -44.68
C SER A 293 28.69 19.65 -44.47
N PRO A 294 30.01 19.72 -44.65
CA PRO A 294 30.74 20.98 -44.52
C PRO A 294 30.21 22.03 -45.52
N PRO A 295 30.18 23.31 -45.13
CA PRO A 295 29.76 24.38 -46.05
C PRO A 295 30.67 24.46 -47.26
N PRO A 296 30.16 24.83 -48.44
CA PRO A 296 30.98 24.95 -49.66
C PRO A 296 32.06 26.02 -49.48
N GLU A 297 33.30 25.67 -49.84
CA GLU A 297 34.45 26.58 -49.83
C GLU A 297 34.16 27.84 -50.70
N ALA A 298 34.33 28.99 -50.11
CA ALA A 298 34.22 30.25 -50.78
C ALA A 298 35.40 30.41 -51.79
N THR A 299 35.10 30.34 -53.04
CA THR A 299 36.06 30.59 -54.10
C THR A 299 36.48 32.05 -54.07
N SER A 300 37.70 32.32 -53.63
CA SER A 300 38.33 33.64 -53.67
C SER A 300 38.59 33.99 -55.15
N GLN A 301 37.82 34.90 -55.66
CA GLN A 301 38.24 35.57 -56.94
C GLN A 301 39.38 36.55 -56.61
N VAL A 302 40.55 36.22 -57.08
CA VAL A 302 41.69 37.14 -57.10
C VAL A 302 41.49 38.02 -58.34
N GLU A 303 41.14 39.28 -58.12
CA GLU A 303 41.36 40.33 -59.15
C GLU A 303 42.85 40.64 -59.21
N GLN A 304 43.40 40.53 -60.37
CA GLN A 304 44.71 41.11 -60.73
C GLN A 304 44.53 42.34 -61.62
N PRO A 305 45.49 43.28 -61.59
CA PRO A 305 45.36 44.71 -61.87
C PRO A 305 45.23 45.07 -63.38
#